data_d56c4e03c80d4d13bf96422ceeb7603c
#
_entry.id   d56c4e03c80d4d13bf96422ceeb7603c
#
_cell.length_a   1.000
_cell.length_b   1.000
_cell.length_c   1.000
_cell.angle_alpha   90.00
_cell.angle_beta   90.00
_cell.angle_gamma   90.00
#
_symmetry.space_group_name_H-M   'P 1'
#
loop_
_entity.id
_entity.type
_entity.pdbx_description
1 polymer ?
#
loop_
_entity_poly.entity_id
_entity_poly.type
_entity_poly.pdbx_seq_one_letter_code
_entity_poly.pdbx_strand_id
1 'polypeptide(L)'
;MTTENTPTAPSTSTTPTSPDEKAAAYLPEHTPRISVAELAPDLYRALARADAAARKNLDPVIGELVKIRASQINHCAFCLDMHTKDALAMGESVERIVQLSAWEESKHYYTAKEIAAIELTEAITVLTDGFVPDEVYAQAAEHFDENELAHLIGAITVINAWNRLSVAARNVPGHYVPGSLG
;
A
#
# COMPACT_ATOMS: atom_id res chain seq x y z
N MET A 1 66.41 6.47 -15.89
CA MET A 1 65.18 7.18 -15.49
C MET A 1 64.07 6.72 -16.42
N THR A 2 63.32 5.70 -16.00
CA THR A 2 62.25 5.06 -16.74
C THR A 2 60.93 5.62 -16.24
N THR A 3 60.19 6.34 -17.08
CA THR A 3 58.85 6.84 -16.80
C THR A 3 57.83 5.72 -17.07
N GLU A 4 57.20 5.21 -16.04
CA GLU A 4 56.06 4.32 -16.16
C GLU A 4 54.81 5.07 -16.62
N ASN A 5 54.30 4.59 -17.71
CA ASN A 5 53.07 5.10 -18.34
C ASN A 5 51.90 4.20 -17.88
N THR A 6 51.07 4.67 -16.95
CA THR A 6 49.87 3.96 -16.46
C THR A 6 48.77 4.10 -17.53
N PRO A 7 48.18 3.01 -18.04
CA PRO A 7 47.05 3.13 -18.96
C PRO A 7 45.75 3.43 -18.22
N THR A 8 45.14 4.54 -18.60
CA THR A 8 43.80 4.92 -18.18
C THR A 8 42.77 3.97 -18.82
N ALA A 9 41.97 3.27 -18.01
CA ALA A 9 40.90 2.41 -18.50
C ALA A 9 39.80 3.27 -19.18
N PRO A 10 39.25 2.85 -20.32
CA PRO A 10 38.15 3.56 -20.96
C PRO A 10 36.86 3.34 -20.15
N SER A 11 36.18 4.42 -19.78
CA SER A 11 34.84 4.38 -19.23
C SER A 11 33.89 4.00 -20.37
N THR A 12 33.38 2.77 -20.36
CA THR A 12 32.31 2.34 -21.26
C THR A 12 30.97 2.85 -20.75
N SER A 13 30.59 4.03 -21.20
CA SER A 13 29.21 4.48 -21.21
C SER A 13 28.48 3.64 -22.28
N THR A 14 27.78 2.58 -21.87
CA THR A 14 26.91 1.78 -22.71
C THR A 14 25.61 2.54 -22.96
N THR A 15 25.60 3.42 -23.94
CA THR A 15 24.35 3.93 -24.50
C THR A 15 23.72 2.83 -25.36
N PRO A 16 22.43 2.46 -25.18
CA PRO A 16 21.79 1.46 -26.02
C PRO A 16 21.83 1.87 -27.48
N THR A 17 22.35 0.99 -28.34
CA THR A 17 22.65 1.31 -29.75
C THR A 17 21.59 0.81 -30.73
N SER A 18 20.61 -0.01 -30.28
CA SER A 18 19.51 -0.51 -31.13
C SER A 18 18.14 -0.01 -30.71
N PRO A 19 17.17 0.13 -31.64
CA PRO A 19 15.78 0.44 -31.32
C PRO A 19 15.15 -0.59 -30.38
N ASP A 20 15.51 -1.86 -30.51
CA ASP A 20 14.99 -2.97 -29.70
C ASP A 20 15.53 -2.93 -28.26
N GLU A 21 16.78 -2.53 -28.03
CA GLU A 21 17.34 -2.32 -26.69
C GLU A 21 16.66 -1.15 -25.96
N LYS A 22 16.31 -0.08 -26.69
CA LYS A 22 15.57 1.07 -26.13
C LYS A 22 14.14 0.72 -25.77
N ALA A 23 13.50 -0.18 -26.54
CA ALA A 23 12.13 -0.62 -26.28
C ALA A 23 12.03 -1.55 -25.04
N ALA A 24 13.12 -2.24 -24.68
CA ALA A 24 13.19 -3.15 -23.55
C ALA A 24 13.59 -2.46 -22.22
N ALA A 25 14.04 -1.20 -22.26
CA ALA A 25 14.45 -0.49 -21.04
C ALA A 25 13.22 -0.04 -20.22
N TYR A 26 13.21 -0.36 -18.90
CA TYR A 26 12.21 0.17 -17.99
C TYR A 26 12.29 1.70 -17.94
N LEU A 27 11.12 2.34 -17.78
CA LEU A 27 11.09 3.78 -17.57
C LEU A 27 11.76 4.13 -16.22
N PRO A 28 12.45 5.29 -16.15
CA PRO A 28 13.05 5.73 -14.89
C PRO A 28 11.98 6.01 -13.85
N GLU A 29 12.33 5.82 -12.58
CA GLU A 29 11.48 6.21 -11.47
C GLU A 29 11.18 7.71 -11.52
N HIS A 30 9.95 8.07 -11.11
CA HIS A 30 9.60 9.47 -10.99
C HIS A 30 10.21 10.08 -9.71
N THR A 31 10.37 11.38 -9.69
CA THR A 31 10.79 12.10 -8.47
C THR A 31 9.58 12.45 -7.60
N PRO A 32 9.64 12.25 -6.28
CA PRO A 32 8.62 12.75 -5.36
C PRO A 32 8.45 14.27 -5.48
N ARG A 33 7.24 14.77 -5.23
CA ARG A 33 6.98 16.21 -5.22
C ARG A 33 7.50 16.90 -3.97
N ILE A 34 7.25 16.26 -2.82
CA ILE A 34 7.66 16.72 -1.48
C ILE A 34 7.86 15.52 -0.56
N SER A 35 8.63 15.71 0.52
CA SER A 35 8.69 14.76 1.64
C SER A 35 7.85 15.27 2.80
N VAL A 36 6.66 14.70 3.00
CA VAL A 36 5.79 15.07 4.13
C VAL A 36 6.44 14.69 5.46
N ALA A 37 7.18 13.57 5.51
CA ALA A 37 7.87 13.13 6.71
C ALA A 37 8.94 14.13 7.18
N GLU A 38 9.66 14.76 6.25
CA GLU A 38 10.71 15.75 6.55
C GLU A 38 10.16 17.13 6.82
N LEU A 39 9.14 17.57 6.06
CA LEU A 39 8.63 18.94 6.13
C LEU A 39 7.55 19.13 7.21
N ALA A 40 6.81 18.06 7.54
CA ALA A 40 5.78 18.05 8.56
C ALA A 40 5.90 16.83 9.49
N PRO A 41 7.03 16.68 10.20
CA PRO A 41 7.32 15.46 10.97
C PRO A 41 6.32 15.21 12.11
N ASP A 42 5.72 16.25 12.69
CA ASP A 42 4.73 16.09 13.76
C ASP A 42 3.42 15.55 13.23
N LEU A 43 2.96 16.00 12.04
CA LEU A 43 1.81 15.45 11.36
C LEU A 43 2.04 13.99 10.99
N TYR A 44 3.20 13.69 10.38
CA TYR A 44 3.56 12.32 9.99
C TYR A 44 3.54 11.37 11.20
N ARG A 45 4.20 11.75 12.31
CA ARG A 45 4.22 10.98 13.55
C ARG A 45 2.85 10.84 14.22
N ALA A 46 2.00 11.86 14.13
CA ALA A 46 0.64 11.79 14.66
C ALA A 46 -0.19 10.75 13.88
N LEU A 47 -0.09 10.74 12.56
CA LEU A 47 -0.78 9.76 11.71
C LEU A 47 -0.23 8.33 11.92
N ALA A 48 1.08 8.17 12.09
CA ALA A 48 1.69 6.87 12.42
C ALA A 48 1.20 6.33 13.78
N ARG A 49 1.03 7.20 14.79
CA ARG A 49 0.42 6.80 16.07
C ARG A 49 -1.04 6.41 15.92
N ALA A 50 -1.80 7.11 15.08
CA ALA A 50 -3.19 6.75 14.79
C ALA A 50 -3.28 5.37 14.10
N ASP A 51 -2.40 5.09 13.14
CA ASP A 51 -2.30 3.78 12.48
C ASP A 51 -1.99 2.66 13.49
N ALA A 52 -0.98 2.87 14.34
CA ALA A 52 -0.62 1.90 15.38
C ALA A 52 -1.77 1.68 16.38
N ALA A 53 -2.55 2.70 16.72
CA ALA A 53 -3.71 2.57 17.58
C ALA A 53 -4.85 1.81 16.92
N ALA A 54 -5.13 2.07 15.66
CA ALA A 54 -6.19 1.39 14.90
C ALA A 54 -5.93 -0.12 14.73
N ARG A 55 -4.67 -0.55 14.68
CA ARG A 55 -4.29 -1.96 14.52
C ARG A 55 -4.40 -2.82 15.79
N LYS A 56 -4.53 -2.23 16.98
CA LYS A 56 -4.35 -2.96 18.26
C LYS A 56 -5.29 -4.15 18.45
N ASN A 57 -6.54 -4.04 18.04
CA ASN A 57 -7.57 -5.05 18.23
C ASN A 57 -8.14 -5.56 16.90
N LEU A 58 -7.35 -5.45 15.83
CA LEU A 58 -7.71 -5.94 14.51
C LEU A 58 -6.82 -7.13 14.16
N ASP A 59 -7.43 -8.18 13.61
CA ASP A 59 -6.68 -9.29 13.03
C ASP A 59 -5.66 -8.77 12.00
N PRO A 60 -4.38 -9.13 12.10
CA PRO A 60 -3.33 -8.58 11.22
C PRO A 60 -3.58 -8.88 9.74
N VAL A 61 -4.13 -10.05 9.39
CA VAL A 61 -4.44 -10.42 7.99
C VAL A 61 -5.55 -9.53 7.47
N ILE A 62 -6.64 -9.37 8.21
CA ILE A 62 -7.73 -8.45 7.86
C ILE A 62 -7.20 -7.02 7.73
N GLY A 63 -6.34 -6.60 8.64
CA GLY A 63 -5.70 -5.28 8.59
C GLY A 63 -4.95 -5.03 7.28
N GLU A 64 -4.18 -5.99 6.79
CA GLU A 64 -3.46 -5.82 5.51
C GLU A 64 -4.39 -5.93 4.30
N LEU A 65 -5.37 -6.84 4.28
CA LEU A 65 -6.38 -6.92 3.20
C LEU A 65 -7.13 -5.59 3.03
N VAL A 66 -7.56 -4.99 4.14
CA VAL A 66 -8.22 -3.68 4.17
C VAL A 66 -7.35 -2.57 3.58
N LYS A 67 -6.08 -2.51 3.99
CA LYS A 67 -5.12 -1.51 3.51
C LYS A 67 -4.78 -1.69 2.03
N ILE A 68 -4.61 -2.93 1.59
CA ILE A 68 -4.39 -3.25 0.17
C ILE A 68 -5.62 -2.83 -0.63
N ARG A 69 -6.84 -3.21 -0.20
CA ARG A 69 -8.06 -2.87 -0.94
C ARG A 69 -8.29 -1.37 -1.05
N ALA A 70 -8.19 -0.63 0.04
CA ALA A 70 -8.27 0.83 0.01
C ALA A 70 -7.23 1.46 -0.92
N SER A 71 -6.01 0.91 -0.93
CA SER A 71 -4.92 1.40 -1.78
C SER A 71 -5.14 1.08 -3.26
N GLN A 72 -5.80 -0.04 -3.60
CA GLN A 72 -6.24 -0.35 -4.97
C GLN A 72 -7.24 0.69 -5.46
N ILE A 73 -8.26 1.00 -4.66
CA ILE A 73 -9.31 1.97 -4.99
C ILE A 73 -8.73 3.39 -5.15
N ASN A 74 -7.85 3.79 -4.25
CA ASN A 74 -7.20 5.11 -4.27
C ASN A 74 -6.00 5.20 -5.24
N HIS A 75 -5.63 4.12 -5.93
CA HIS A 75 -4.48 4.05 -6.84
C HIS A 75 -3.15 4.48 -6.19
N CYS A 76 -2.93 4.10 -4.91
CA CYS A 76 -1.70 4.42 -4.19
C CYS A 76 -0.63 3.33 -4.42
N ALA A 77 0.21 3.52 -5.42
CA ALA A 77 1.27 2.54 -5.76
C ALA A 77 2.25 2.31 -4.59
N PHE A 78 2.65 3.36 -3.87
CA PHE A 78 3.52 3.26 -2.69
C PHE A 78 2.89 2.40 -1.58
N CYS A 79 1.61 2.63 -1.28
CA CYS A 79 0.91 1.87 -0.25
C CYS A 79 0.66 0.42 -0.68
N LEU A 80 0.38 0.19 -1.97
CA LEU A 80 0.28 -1.17 -2.52
C LEU A 80 1.59 -1.94 -2.37
N ASP A 81 2.73 -1.33 -2.74
CA ASP A 81 4.05 -1.94 -2.58
C ASP A 81 4.31 -2.33 -1.12
N MET A 82 4.06 -1.41 -0.20
CA MET A 82 4.30 -1.60 1.24
C MET A 82 3.42 -2.71 1.81
N HIS A 83 2.09 -2.58 1.71
CA HIS A 83 1.16 -3.50 2.35
C HIS A 83 1.14 -4.89 1.71
N THR A 84 1.40 -5.00 0.40
CA THR A 84 1.59 -6.30 -0.24
C THR A 84 2.83 -7.02 0.31
N LYS A 85 3.93 -6.30 0.50
CA LYS A 85 5.15 -6.89 1.09
C LYS A 85 4.95 -7.30 2.55
N ASP A 86 4.23 -6.48 3.34
CA ASP A 86 3.93 -6.81 4.73
C ASP A 86 3.00 -8.05 4.82
N ALA A 87 1.96 -8.12 4.00
CA ALA A 87 1.07 -9.28 3.92
C ALA A 87 1.83 -10.57 3.55
N LEU A 88 2.70 -10.51 2.53
CA LEU A 88 3.54 -11.65 2.14
C LEU A 88 4.51 -12.06 3.24
N ALA A 89 5.10 -11.11 3.96
CA ALA A 89 5.99 -11.38 5.09
C ALA A 89 5.27 -12.05 6.28
N MET A 90 3.97 -11.83 6.42
CA MET A 90 3.10 -12.52 7.39
C MET A 90 2.62 -13.90 6.92
N GLY A 91 2.95 -14.31 5.69
CA GLY A 91 2.57 -15.60 5.13
C GLY A 91 1.28 -15.60 4.30
N GLU A 92 0.77 -14.43 3.93
CA GLU A 92 -0.37 -14.33 3.02
C GLU A 92 0.00 -14.82 1.62
N SER A 93 -0.95 -15.40 0.89
CA SER A 93 -0.67 -15.95 -0.44
C SER A 93 -0.78 -14.88 -1.53
N VAL A 94 0.07 -15.04 -2.56
CA VAL A 94 0.05 -14.16 -3.74
C VAL A 94 -1.31 -14.23 -4.43
N GLU A 95 -1.92 -15.42 -4.49
CA GLU A 95 -3.23 -15.64 -5.11
C GLU A 95 -4.31 -14.78 -4.44
N ARG A 96 -4.39 -14.80 -3.11
CA ARG A 96 -5.37 -13.99 -2.36
C ARG A 96 -5.15 -12.49 -2.58
N ILE A 97 -3.89 -12.04 -2.55
CA ILE A 97 -3.56 -10.63 -2.76
C ILE A 97 -3.93 -10.17 -4.18
N VAL A 98 -3.64 -10.99 -5.20
CA VAL A 98 -3.97 -10.66 -6.60
C VAL A 98 -5.48 -10.67 -6.82
N GLN A 99 -6.20 -11.65 -6.28
CA GLN A 99 -7.65 -11.75 -6.41
C GLN A 99 -8.42 -10.66 -5.67
N LEU A 100 -7.79 -9.96 -4.72
CA LEU A 100 -8.46 -8.92 -3.93
C LEU A 100 -9.02 -7.77 -4.78
N SER A 101 -8.44 -7.50 -5.95
CA SER A 101 -8.96 -6.48 -6.89
C SER A 101 -10.26 -6.90 -7.59
N ALA A 102 -10.57 -8.21 -7.58
CA ALA A 102 -11.74 -8.82 -8.18
C ALA A 102 -12.41 -9.81 -7.19
N TRP A 103 -12.39 -9.48 -5.92
CA TRP A 103 -12.82 -10.36 -4.82
C TRP A 103 -14.27 -10.83 -4.96
N GLU A 104 -15.14 -10.03 -5.54
CA GLU A 104 -16.56 -10.36 -5.77
C GLU A 104 -16.74 -11.62 -6.62
N GLU A 105 -15.86 -11.84 -7.62
CA GLU A 105 -15.84 -13.04 -8.48
C GLU A 105 -15.07 -14.21 -7.84
N SER A 106 -14.27 -13.92 -6.79
CA SER A 106 -13.37 -14.88 -6.16
C SER A 106 -13.60 -15.03 -4.64
N LYS A 107 -14.84 -14.91 -4.19
CA LYS A 107 -15.24 -14.96 -2.76
C LYS A 107 -14.72 -16.19 -2.01
N HIS A 108 -14.51 -17.31 -2.70
CA HIS A 108 -14.01 -18.54 -2.10
C HIS A 108 -12.57 -18.46 -1.56
N TYR A 109 -11.83 -17.38 -1.87
CA TYR A 109 -10.52 -17.09 -1.28
C TYR A 109 -10.62 -16.42 0.10
N TYR A 110 -11.78 -15.94 0.50
CA TYR A 110 -11.96 -15.11 1.70
C TYR A 110 -13.02 -15.70 2.62
N THR A 111 -12.83 -15.51 3.92
CA THR A 111 -13.85 -15.81 4.94
C THR A 111 -14.98 -14.77 4.90
N ALA A 112 -16.13 -15.09 5.48
CA ALA A 112 -17.24 -14.13 5.58
C ALA A 112 -16.84 -12.85 6.35
N LYS A 113 -16.01 -12.98 7.40
CA LYS A 113 -15.48 -11.84 8.17
C LYS A 113 -14.57 -10.95 7.31
N GLU A 114 -13.70 -11.54 6.48
CA GLU A 114 -12.84 -10.80 5.56
C GLU A 114 -13.65 -10.10 4.47
N ILE A 115 -14.66 -10.76 3.89
CA ILE A 115 -15.57 -10.17 2.90
C ILE A 115 -16.27 -8.94 3.50
N ALA A 116 -16.83 -9.06 4.69
CA ALA A 116 -17.48 -7.94 5.36
C ALA A 116 -16.53 -6.75 5.62
N ALA A 117 -15.26 -7.03 5.95
CA ALA A 117 -14.23 -6.00 6.08
C ALA A 117 -13.88 -5.34 4.74
N ILE A 118 -13.82 -6.11 3.66
CA ILE A 118 -13.54 -5.60 2.30
C ILE A 118 -14.69 -4.70 1.82
N GLU A 119 -15.93 -5.14 1.97
CA GLU A 119 -17.13 -4.36 1.60
C GLU A 119 -17.21 -3.04 2.37
N LEU A 120 -16.99 -3.08 3.70
CA LEU A 120 -16.95 -1.87 4.52
C LEU A 120 -15.78 -0.94 4.11
N THR A 121 -14.65 -1.51 3.71
CA THR A 121 -13.50 -0.75 3.20
C THR A 121 -13.87 0.01 1.94
N GLU A 122 -14.57 -0.61 1.00
CA GLU A 122 -15.02 0.03 -0.24
C GLU A 122 -15.97 1.18 0.06
N ALA A 123 -17.00 0.94 0.87
CA ALA A 123 -17.99 1.94 1.23
C ALA A 123 -17.36 3.17 1.93
N ILE A 124 -16.43 2.97 2.87
CA ILE A 124 -15.74 4.08 3.55
C ILE A 124 -14.73 4.77 2.62
N THR A 125 -14.11 4.06 1.70
CA THR A 125 -13.12 4.63 0.78
C THR A 125 -13.77 5.50 -0.28
N VAL A 126 -14.95 5.11 -0.80
CA VAL A 126 -15.72 5.81 -1.85
C VAL A 126 -17.00 6.41 -1.27
N LEU A 127 -16.86 7.31 -0.29
CA LEU A 127 -18.01 7.93 0.39
C LEU A 127 -18.99 8.67 -0.52
N THR A 128 -18.58 9.05 -1.72
CA THR A 128 -19.43 9.74 -2.70
C THR A 128 -20.38 8.82 -3.46
N ASP A 129 -20.22 7.52 -3.31
CA ASP A 129 -21.07 6.50 -3.93
C ASP A 129 -21.89 5.79 -2.83
N GLY A 130 -23.04 6.40 -2.49
CA GLY A 130 -23.97 5.84 -1.51
C GLY A 130 -23.58 5.98 -0.03
N PHE A 131 -22.51 6.68 0.28
CA PHE A 131 -21.94 6.80 1.64
C PHE A 131 -21.53 5.44 2.20
N VAL A 132 -21.93 5.11 3.43
CA VAL A 132 -21.82 3.77 4.01
C VAL A 132 -23.25 3.26 4.18
N PRO A 133 -23.77 2.38 3.27
CA PRO A 133 -25.10 1.83 3.40
C PRO A 133 -25.29 1.08 4.70
N ASP A 134 -26.47 1.18 5.30
CA ASP A 134 -26.81 0.52 6.58
C ASP A 134 -26.60 -1.00 6.49
N GLU A 135 -26.86 -1.60 5.34
CA GLU A 135 -26.71 -3.03 5.09
C GLU A 135 -25.22 -3.45 5.14
N VAL A 136 -24.32 -2.65 4.59
CA VAL A 136 -22.86 -2.91 4.63
C VAL A 136 -22.34 -2.79 6.06
N TYR A 137 -22.79 -1.77 6.79
CA TYR A 137 -22.43 -1.62 8.20
C TYR A 137 -22.98 -2.78 9.05
N ALA A 138 -24.26 -3.16 8.85
CA ALA A 138 -24.89 -4.26 9.59
C ALA A 138 -24.18 -5.59 9.33
N GLN A 139 -23.79 -5.87 8.10
CA GLN A 139 -23.04 -7.07 7.75
C GLN A 139 -21.67 -7.11 8.45
N ALA A 140 -20.96 -5.99 8.50
CA ALA A 140 -19.72 -5.92 9.30
C ALA A 140 -19.98 -6.16 10.78
N ALA A 141 -21.04 -5.57 11.34
CA ALA A 141 -21.44 -5.74 12.75
C ALA A 141 -21.86 -7.18 13.12
N GLU A 142 -22.22 -8.04 12.15
CA GLU A 142 -22.44 -9.47 12.39
C GLU A 142 -21.15 -10.25 12.66
N HIS A 143 -20.01 -9.77 12.15
CA HIS A 143 -18.72 -10.48 12.19
C HIS A 143 -17.68 -9.85 13.12
N PHE A 144 -17.88 -8.59 13.52
CA PHE A 144 -16.98 -7.85 14.40
C PHE A 144 -17.74 -7.40 15.65
N ASP A 145 -17.13 -7.53 16.82
CA ASP A 145 -17.67 -6.86 17.99
C ASP A 145 -17.52 -5.34 17.89
N GLU A 146 -18.17 -4.57 18.77
CA GLU A 146 -18.17 -3.10 18.72
C GLU A 146 -16.74 -2.51 18.80
N ASN A 147 -15.85 -3.15 19.55
CA ASN A 147 -14.46 -2.69 19.68
C ASN A 147 -13.65 -3.01 18.42
N GLU A 148 -13.74 -4.24 17.91
CA GLU A 148 -13.12 -4.64 16.64
C GLU A 148 -13.63 -3.75 15.48
N LEU A 149 -14.95 -3.50 15.43
CA LEU A 149 -15.56 -2.68 14.38
C LEU A 149 -15.07 -1.23 14.44
N ALA A 150 -14.95 -0.65 15.63
CA ALA A 150 -14.39 0.68 15.80
C ALA A 150 -12.92 0.75 15.33
N HIS A 151 -12.12 -0.28 15.61
CA HIS A 151 -10.75 -0.38 15.13
C HIS A 151 -10.66 -0.60 13.61
N LEU A 152 -11.56 -1.39 13.04
CA LEU A 152 -11.67 -1.58 11.58
C LEU A 152 -11.98 -0.26 10.87
N ILE A 153 -12.98 0.48 11.31
CA ILE A 153 -13.32 1.82 10.79
C ILE A 153 -12.12 2.77 10.93
N GLY A 154 -11.44 2.73 12.08
CA GLY A 154 -10.21 3.49 12.31
C GLY A 154 -9.10 3.15 11.32
N ALA A 155 -8.84 1.85 11.10
CA ALA A 155 -7.81 1.39 10.16
C ALA A 155 -8.12 1.82 8.72
N ILE A 156 -9.38 1.68 8.27
CA ILE A 156 -9.83 2.13 6.95
C ILE A 156 -9.65 3.65 6.81
N THR A 157 -10.02 4.41 7.83
CA THR A 157 -9.88 5.88 7.82
C THR A 157 -8.42 6.30 7.73
N VAL A 158 -7.55 5.67 8.49
CA VAL A 158 -6.12 6.00 8.54
C VAL A 158 -5.42 5.62 7.24
N ILE A 159 -5.69 4.45 6.67
CA ILE A 159 -5.10 4.10 5.36
C ILE A 159 -5.55 5.04 4.25
N ASN A 160 -6.80 5.49 4.28
CA ASN A 160 -7.29 6.51 3.34
C ASN A 160 -6.55 7.84 3.49
N ALA A 161 -6.18 8.25 4.72
CA ALA A 161 -5.34 9.42 4.94
C ALA A 161 -3.92 9.23 4.38
N TRP A 162 -3.28 8.08 4.63
CA TRP A 162 -1.99 7.72 4.07
C TRP A 162 -1.99 7.68 2.54
N ASN A 163 -3.02 7.09 1.92
CA ASN A 163 -3.15 7.05 0.47
C ASN A 163 -3.16 8.48 -0.11
N ARG A 164 -3.94 9.40 0.49
CA ARG A 164 -4.04 10.80 0.03
C ARG A 164 -2.71 11.54 0.15
N LEU A 165 -1.99 11.38 1.26
CA LEU A 165 -0.66 11.95 1.43
C LEU A 165 0.33 11.39 0.39
N SER A 166 0.37 10.07 0.24
CA SER A 166 1.32 9.40 -0.66
C SER A 166 1.07 9.72 -2.12
N VAL A 167 -0.19 9.73 -2.57
CA VAL A 167 -0.56 10.08 -3.95
C VAL A 167 -0.28 11.56 -4.23
N ALA A 168 -0.62 12.46 -3.29
CA ALA A 168 -0.38 13.89 -3.43
C ALA A 168 1.12 14.22 -3.45
N ALA A 169 1.91 13.62 -2.58
CA ALA A 169 3.36 13.76 -2.51
C ALA A 169 4.09 13.02 -3.64
N ARG A 170 3.40 12.08 -4.33
CA ARG A 170 3.94 11.22 -5.38
C ARG A 170 5.09 10.35 -4.85
N ASN A 171 4.86 9.65 -3.73
CA ASN A 171 5.84 8.74 -3.15
C ASN A 171 6.20 7.62 -4.12
N VAL A 172 7.49 7.26 -4.18
CA VAL A 172 8.03 6.24 -5.09
C VAL A 172 7.84 4.85 -4.47
N PRO A 173 7.17 3.90 -5.15
CA PRO A 173 7.10 2.51 -4.71
C PRO A 173 8.41 1.75 -4.96
N GLY A 174 8.54 0.54 -4.43
CA GLY A 174 9.61 -0.40 -4.76
C GLY A 174 10.72 -0.52 -3.71
N HIS A 175 10.90 0.51 -2.88
CA HIS A 175 12.02 0.59 -1.92
C HIS A 175 11.67 0.16 -0.49
N TYR A 176 10.40 -0.12 -0.20
CA TYR A 176 9.99 -0.55 1.12
C TYR A 176 10.54 -1.95 1.46
N VAL A 177 10.97 -2.11 2.70
CA VAL A 177 11.37 -3.39 3.29
C VAL A 177 10.46 -3.66 4.49
N PRO A 178 9.82 -4.85 4.60
CA PRO A 178 8.94 -5.19 5.71
C PRO A 178 9.58 -4.91 7.07
N GLY A 179 8.83 -4.26 7.97
CA GLY A 179 9.29 -3.89 9.30
C GLY A 179 10.19 -2.67 9.40
N SER A 180 10.53 -1.99 8.29
CA SER A 180 11.41 -0.81 8.32
C SER A 180 10.74 0.47 8.83
N LEU A 181 9.42 0.51 8.90
CA LEU A 181 8.60 1.64 9.37
C LEU A 181 7.88 1.34 10.70
N GLY A 182 8.48 0.51 11.56
CA GLY A 182 7.98 0.18 12.90
C GLY A 182 8.39 1.18 13.97
#